data_4d742211e262ca450dc85f15d2987020
#
_entry.id   4d742211e262ca450dc85f15d2987020
#
_cell.length_a   1.000
_cell.length_b   1.000
_cell.length_c   1.000
_cell.angle_alpha   90.00
_cell.angle_beta   90.00
_cell.angle_gamma   90.00
#
_symmetry.space_group_name_H-M   'P 1'
#
loop_
_entity.id
_entity.type
_entity.pdbx_description
1 polymer ?
#
loop_
_entity_poly.entity_id
_entity_poly.type
_entity_poly.pdbx_seq_one_letter_code
_entity_poly.pdbx_strand_id
1 'polypeptide(L)'
;MPHTPQYVLGLINLRGAVIPVIDMACRLGMKMTEPSERSAIIVTDIGGKLVGLLVEQVSDMMTIKNEDLQPAPEIIPEAQRAFCRGIVALERSMVCFLNLDTVIADELKQAA
;
A
#
# COMPACT_ATOMS: atom_id res chain seq x y z
N MET A 1 18.94 5.09 6.73
CA MET A 1 18.56 6.47 7.01
C MET A 1 17.96 6.58 8.41
N PRO A 2 18.60 7.36 9.29
CA PRO A 2 18.23 7.41 10.68
C PRO A 2 16.90 8.12 10.83
N HIS A 3 15.97 8.19 11.00
CA HIS A 3 14.68 8.84 11.14
C HIS A 3 13.64 8.41 10.09
N THR A 4 13.99 7.44 9.21
CA THR A 4 12.99 6.89 8.33
C THR A 4 12.18 5.82 9.04
N PRO A 5 10.85 5.75 8.79
CA PRO A 5 10.04 4.67 9.34
C PRO A 5 10.54 3.29 8.90
N GLN A 6 10.29 2.30 9.74
CA GLN A 6 10.75 0.93 9.49
C GLN A 6 10.22 0.35 8.18
N TYR A 7 9.05 0.78 7.71
CA TYR A 7 8.48 0.27 6.48
C TYR A 7 9.16 0.83 5.22
N VAL A 8 10.01 1.84 5.35
CA VAL A 8 10.75 2.37 4.21
C VAL A 8 11.96 1.47 3.98
N LEU A 9 11.96 0.79 2.83
CA LEU A 9 13.03 -0.17 2.50
C LEU A 9 14.24 0.49 1.88
N GLY A 10 14.05 1.55 1.11
CA GLY A 10 15.16 2.21 0.44
C GLY A 10 14.67 3.01 -0.75
N LEU A 11 15.57 3.22 -1.69
CA LEU A 11 15.32 3.99 -2.90
C LEU A 11 15.64 3.15 -4.12
N ILE A 12 14.86 3.32 -5.19
CA ILE A 12 15.17 2.73 -6.49
C ILE A 12 15.32 3.85 -7.51
N ASN A 13 16.09 3.57 -8.54
CA ASN A 13 16.22 4.48 -9.68
C ASN A 13 15.38 3.90 -10.81
N LEU A 14 14.38 4.66 -11.26
CA LEU A 14 13.53 4.25 -12.37
C LEU A 14 13.57 5.36 -13.41
N ARG A 15 14.24 5.09 -14.53
CA ARG A 15 14.32 6.03 -15.65
C ARG A 15 14.82 7.42 -15.23
N GLY A 16 15.81 7.45 -14.34
CA GLY A 16 16.39 8.70 -13.86
C GLY A 16 15.71 9.31 -12.67
N ALA A 17 14.55 8.78 -12.25
CA ALA A 17 13.86 9.26 -11.05
C ALA A 17 14.22 8.38 -9.86
N VAL A 18 14.51 8.99 -8.73
CA VAL A 18 14.77 8.28 -7.48
C VAL A 18 13.45 8.16 -6.73
N ILE A 19 13.06 6.94 -6.46
CA ILE A 19 11.72 6.64 -5.91
C ILE A 19 11.88 5.87 -4.60
N PRO A 20 11.25 6.35 -3.51
CA PRO A 20 11.25 5.58 -2.26
C PRO A 20 10.39 4.33 -2.41
N VAL A 21 10.82 3.24 -1.78
CA VAL A 21 10.08 1.98 -1.77
C VAL A 21 9.67 1.67 -0.34
N ILE A 22 8.40 1.39 -0.14
CA ILE A 22 7.89 0.98 1.16
C ILE A 22 7.38 -0.44 1.11
N ASP A 23 7.46 -1.12 2.26
CA ASP A 23 6.87 -2.45 2.43
C ASP A 23 5.41 -2.27 2.83
N MET A 24 4.49 -2.67 1.94
CA MET A 24 3.07 -2.46 2.18
C MET A 24 2.58 -3.20 3.41
N ALA A 25 3.00 -4.46 3.60
CA ALA A 25 2.57 -5.24 4.75
C ALA A 25 3.03 -4.59 6.07
N CYS A 26 4.27 -4.19 6.12
CA CYS A 26 4.82 -3.52 7.31
C CYS A 26 4.08 -2.21 7.59
N ARG A 27 3.79 -1.44 6.54
CA ARG A 27 3.06 -0.18 6.68
C ARG A 27 1.67 -0.39 7.28
N LEU A 28 1.03 -1.50 6.93
CA LEU A 28 -0.30 -1.84 7.45
C LEU A 28 -0.26 -2.49 8.83
N GLY A 29 0.91 -2.55 9.46
CA GLY A 29 1.05 -3.13 10.79
C GLY A 29 1.19 -4.64 10.78
N MET A 30 1.47 -5.22 9.63
CA MET A 30 1.65 -6.65 9.48
C MET A 30 3.16 -6.97 9.45
N LYS A 31 3.48 -8.27 9.45
CA LYS A 31 4.85 -8.71 9.34
C LYS A 31 5.45 -8.26 8.01
N MET A 32 6.73 -7.91 8.00
CA MET A 32 7.40 -7.49 6.78
C MET A 32 7.30 -8.55 5.69
N THR A 33 7.14 -8.10 4.46
CA THR A 33 7.07 -8.98 3.30
C THR A 33 8.36 -9.75 3.15
N GLU A 34 8.26 -11.07 2.96
CA GLU A 34 9.40 -11.90 2.59
C GLU A 34 9.45 -11.94 1.07
N PRO A 35 10.50 -11.33 0.46
CA PRO A 35 10.56 -11.28 -0.99
C PRO A 35 10.57 -12.68 -1.62
N SER A 36 9.85 -12.83 -2.72
CA SER A 36 9.77 -14.08 -3.46
C SER A 36 9.68 -13.76 -4.95
N GLU A 37 9.63 -14.81 -5.79
CA GLU A 37 9.45 -14.61 -7.22
C GLU A 37 8.11 -13.94 -7.57
N ARG A 38 7.14 -14.01 -6.67
CA ARG A 38 5.82 -13.42 -6.88
C ARG A 38 5.75 -11.97 -6.42
N SER A 39 6.73 -11.53 -5.64
CA SER A 39 6.75 -10.16 -5.12
C SER A 39 6.88 -9.17 -6.26
N ALA A 40 6.28 -8.00 -6.08
CA ALA A 40 6.33 -6.94 -7.07
C ALA A 40 6.41 -5.59 -6.38
N ILE A 41 6.97 -4.63 -7.09
CA ILE A 41 6.95 -3.23 -6.65
C ILE A 41 5.99 -2.50 -7.58
N ILE A 42 4.91 -2.00 -6.99
CA ILE A 42 3.91 -1.22 -7.73
C ILE A 42 4.30 0.24 -7.59
N VAL A 43 4.62 0.89 -8.72
CA VAL A 43 4.95 2.31 -8.71
C VAL A 43 3.67 3.10 -8.83
N THR A 44 3.43 3.98 -7.87
CA THR A 44 2.22 4.80 -7.83
C THR A 44 2.58 6.27 -7.81
N ASP A 45 1.70 7.08 -8.36
CA ASP A 45 1.79 8.54 -8.29
C ASP A 45 0.77 9.01 -7.26
N ILE A 46 1.27 9.55 -6.17
CA ILE A 46 0.42 10.03 -5.08
C ILE A 46 0.70 11.52 -4.87
N GLY A 47 -0.25 12.34 -5.27
CA GLY A 47 -0.10 13.79 -5.14
C GLY A 47 1.08 14.37 -5.90
N GLY A 48 1.43 13.79 -7.06
CA GLY A 48 2.54 14.24 -7.87
C GLY A 48 3.87 13.60 -7.51
N LYS A 49 3.89 12.71 -6.52
CA LYS A 49 5.11 12.02 -6.09
C LYS A 49 5.02 10.53 -6.38
N LEU A 50 6.09 9.97 -6.94
CA LEU A 50 6.16 8.55 -7.23
C LEU A 50 6.65 7.79 -6.01
N VAL A 51 5.95 6.72 -5.67
CA VAL A 51 6.29 5.84 -4.56
C VAL A 51 6.16 4.41 -5.02
N GLY A 52 7.13 3.57 -4.69
CA GLY A 52 7.06 2.14 -4.95
C GLY A 52 6.50 1.41 -3.75
N LEU A 53 5.55 0.52 -4.01
CA LEU A 53 4.92 -0.30 -2.98
C LEU A 53 5.33 -1.74 -3.18
N LEU A 54 6.14 -2.28 -2.26
CA LEU A 54 6.48 -3.70 -2.31
C LEU A 54 5.31 -4.50 -1.77
N VAL A 55 4.80 -5.42 -2.60
CA VAL A 55 3.69 -6.29 -2.24
C VAL A 55 4.11 -7.74 -2.42
N GLU A 56 3.46 -8.63 -1.69
CA GLU A 56 3.76 -10.05 -1.71
C GLU A 56 3.50 -10.66 -3.09
N GLN A 57 2.40 -10.28 -3.72
CA GLN A 57 2.07 -10.70 -5.07
C GLN A 57 0.97 -9.81 -5.64
N VAL A 58 0.84 -9.81 -6.96
CA VAL A 58 -0.28 -9.20 -7.65
C VAL A 58 -1.12 -10.33 -8.20
N SER A 59 -2.38 -10.42 -7.77
CA SER A 59 -3.28 -11.50 -8.19
C SER A 59 -4.09 -11.13 -9.42
N ASP A 60 -4.79 -10.02 -9.37
CA ASP A 60 -5.73 -9.62 -10.41
C ASP A 60 -5.86 -8.12 -10.49
N MET A 61 -6.35 -7.66 -11.62
CA MET A 61 -6.83 -6.30 -11.80
C MET A 61 -8.33 -6.39 -12.03
N MET A 62 -9.09 -5.65 -11.23
CA MET A 62 -10.54 -5.68 -11.33
C MET A 62 -11.10 -4.27 -11.28
N THR A 63 -12.24 -4.07 -11.93
CA THR A 63 -12.95 -2.80 -11.90
C THR A 63 -14.05 -2.89 -10.86
N ILE A 64 -14.03 -1.97 -9.91
CA ILE A 64 -15.01 -1.91 -8.83
C ILE A 64 -15.68 -0.55 -8.87
N LYS A 65 -17.00 -0.54 -8.74
CA LYS A 65 -17.76 0.70 -8.69
C LYS A 65 -17.81 1.20 -7.25
N ASN A 66 -17.89 2.53 -7.08
CA ASN A 66 -18.00 3.10 -5.74
C ASN A 66 -19.20 2.56 -4.97
N GLU A 67 -20.29 2.28 -5.68
CA GLU A 67 -21.50 1.74 -5.07
C GLU A 67 -21.34 0.32 -4.51
N ASP A 68 -20.29 -0.40 -4.95
CA ASP A 68 -19.99 -1.74 -4.46
C ASP A 68 -19.18 -1.72 -3.16
N LEU A 69 -18.65 -0.56 -2.78
CA LEU A 69 -17.85 -0.43 -1.56
C LEU A 69 -18.75 -0.39 -0.33
N GLN A 70 -18.41 -1.19 0.65
CA GLN A 70 -19.09 -1.23 1.94
C GLN A 70 -18.14 -0.76 3.03
N PRO A 71 -18.66 -0.25 4.15
CA PRO A 71 -17.80 0.14 5.26
C PRO A 71 -17.00 -1.05 5.78
N ALA A 72 -15.77 -0.81 6.21
CA ALA A 72 -14.93 -1.85 6.78
C ALA A 72 -15.59 -2.36 8.07
N PRO A 73 -15.73 -3.70 8.24
CA PRO A 73 -16.33 -4.26 9.44
C PRO A 73 -15.43 -4.08 10.67
N GLU A 74 -16.04 -4.04 11.84
CA GLU A 74 -15.31 -3.82 13.09
C GLU A 74 -14.35 -4.98 13.42
N ILE A 75 -14.52 -6.13 12.80
CA ILE A 75 -13.62 -7.25 13.00
C ILE A 75 -12.21 -6.95 12.48
N ILE A 76 -12.10 -6.03 11.53
CA ILE A 76 -10.79 -5.59 11.04
C ILE A 76 -10.17 -4.68 12.11
N PRO A 77 -8.93 -4.95 12.53
CA PRO A 77 -8.28 -4.11 13.54
C PRO A 77 -8.31 -2.63 13.17
N GLU A 78 -8.51 -1.78 14.17
CA GLU A 78 -8.63 -0.34 13.95
C GLU A 78 -7.41 0.24 13.22
N ALA A 79 -6.21 -0.25 13.55
CA ALA A 79 -4.99 0.21 12.90
C ALA A 79 -5.01 -0.02 11.40
N GLN A 80 -5.64 -1.11 10.95
CA GLN A 80 -5.74 -1.41 9.53
C GLN A 80 -6.93 -0.69 8.89
N ARG A 81 -8.04 -0.53 9.63
CA ARG A 81 -9.20 0.20 9.13
C ARG A 81 -8.88 1.65 8.78
N ALA A 82 -7.90 2.24 9.46
CA ALA A 82 -7.48 3.61 9.17
C ALA A 82 -6.98 3.79 7.74
N PHE A 83 -6.49 2.72 7.11
CA PHE A 83 -6.01 2.76 5.73
C PHE A 83 -7.04 2.30 4.72
N CYS A 84 -8.21 1.87 5.17
CA CYS A 84 -9.21 1.24 4.32
C CYS A 84 -10.31 2.22 3.94
N ARG A 85 -10.54 2.39 2.64
CA ARG A 85 -11.66 3.22 2.15
C ARG A 85 -12.97 2.47 2.24
N GLY A 86 -12.92 1.14 2.22
CA GLY A 86 -14.08 0.29 2.24
C GLY A 86 -13.70 -1.10 1.76
N ILE A 87 -14.66 -2.00 1.79
CA ILE A 87 -14.44 -3.37 1.34
C ILE A 87 -15.40 -3.74 0.24
N VAL A 88 -15.00 -4.73 -0.55
CA VAL A 88 -15.87 -5.38 -1.52
C VAL A 88 -15.90 -6.86 -1.18
N ALA A 89 -17.12 -7.39 -0.97
CA ALA A 89 -17.28 -8.80 -0.71
C ALA A 89 -17.32 -9.55 -2.03
N LEU A 90 -16.43 -10.52 -2.19
CA LEU A 90 -16.43 -11.44 -3.31
C LEU A 90 -16.95 -12.78 -2.84
N GLU A 91 -17.20 -13.68 -3.78
CA GLU A 91 -17.81 -14.96 -3.46
C GLU A 91 -17.06 -15.74 -2.38
N ARG A 92 -15.74 -15.71 -2.37
CA ARG A 92 -14.93 -16.47 -1.40
C ARG A 92 -13.93 -15.63 -0.64
N SER A 93 -13.97 -14.32 -0.82
CA SER A 93 -12.96 -13.45 -0.21
C SER A 93 -13.51 -12.06 -0.03
N MET A 94 -12.76 -11.26 0.68
CA MET A 94 -13.08 -9.87 0.92
C MET A 94 -11.88 -9.04 0.48
N VAL A 95 -12.13 -8.02 -0.32
CA VAL A 95 -11.07 -7.13 -0.82
C VAL A 95 -11.19 -5.80 -0.09
N CYS A 96 -10.09 -5.38 0.53
CA CYS A 96 -10.01 -4.08 1.18
C CYS A 96 -9.44 -3.07 0.20
N PHE A 97 -10.16 -1.97 0.00
CA PHE A 97 -9.68 -0.85 -0.82
C PHE A 97 -8.89 0.10 0.06
N LEU A 98 -7.62 0.26 -0.26
CA LEU A 98 -6.74 1.12 0.52
C LEU A 98 -6.84 2.56 0.08
N ASN A 99 -6.75 3.46 1.04
CA ASN A 99 -6.59 4.89 0.77
C ASN A 99 -5.10 5.19 0.74
N LEU A 100 -4.54 5.33 -0.45
CA LEU A 100 -3.09 5.52 -0.60
C LEU A 100 -2.60 6.83 0.02
N ASP A 101 -3.45 7.84 0.10
CA ASP A 101 -3.05 9.09 0.77
C ASP A 101 -2.77 8.89 2.25
N THR A 102 -3.49 7.97 2.90
CA THR A 102 -3.23 7.65 4.31
C THR A 102 -2.12 6.63 4.47
N VAL A 103 -1.94 5.76 3.47
CA VAL A 103 -0.85 4.79 3.48
C VAL A 103 0.50 5.51 3.43
N ILE A 104 0.60 6.55 2.59
CA ILE A 104 1.83 7.30 2.45
C ILE A 104 1.86 8.43 3.46
N ALA A 105 2.74 8.33 4.44
CA ALA A 105 2.88 9.34 5.47
C ALA A 105 3.40 10.66 4.89
N ASP A 106 3.04 11.76 5.52
CA ASP A 106 3.44 13.09 5.06
C ASP A 106 4.95 13.23 4.96
N GLU A 107 5.71 12.59 5.84
CA GLU A 107 7.17 12.61 5.80
C GLU A 107 7.69 12.08 4.47
N LEU A 108 7.06 11.02 3.94
CA LEU A 108 7.46 10.46 2.66
C LEU A 108 7.09 11.36 1.50
N LYS A 109 5.97 12.05 1.59
CA LYS A 109 5.55 13.01 0.56
C LYS A 109 6.51 14.19 0.49
N GLN A 110 7.07 14.60 1.61
CA GLN A 110 8.00 15.72 1.68
C GLN A 110 9.44 15.32 1.34
N ALA A 111 9.79 14.07 1.57
CA ALA A 111 11.16 13.59 1.39
C ALA A 111 11.55 13.37 -0.07
N ALA A 112 10.61 13.25 -0.95
CA ALA A 112 10.86 12.94 -2.36
C ALA A 112 11.15 14.18 -3.20
#